data_cf134600bf03f162ab4709c5d26b70fc
#
_entry.id   cf134600bf03f162ab4709c5d26b70fc
#
_cell.length_a   1.000
_cell.length_b   1.000
_cell.length_c   1.000
_cell.angle_alpha   90.00
_cell.angle_beta   90.00
_cell.angle_gamma   90.00
#
_symmetry.space_group_name_H-M   'P 1'
#
loop_
_entity.id
_entity.type
_entity.pdbx_description
1 polymer ?
#
loop_
_entity_poly.entity_id
_entity_poly.type
_entity_poly.pdbx_seq_one_letter_code
_entity_poly.pdbx_strand_id
1 'polypeptide(L)'
;MPTRMERLTAKLDRLRAAEAKVKAEIQAAEARQRARHSKAKRAADTRRRILLGAWLLERMNKDETLRARLVAELDAWVTRNDDRALFGLEPRSHDAGSTPEAAATAGKRAQHG
;
A
#
# COMPACT_ATOMS: atom_id res chain seq x y z
N MET A 1 3.72 -39.22 46.66
CA MET A 1 2.62 -39.36 45.65
C MET A 1 1.80 -38.10 45.62
N PRO A 2 1.48 -37.61 44.45
CA PRO A 2 0.64 -36.42 44.36
C PRO A 2 -0.77 -36.74 44.83
N THR A 3 -1.40 -35.75 45.45
CA THR A 3 -2.75 -35.90 45.89
C THR A 3 -3.69 -35.77 44.71
N ARG A 4 -4.96 -36.10 44.95
CA ARG A 4 -5.98 -35.94 43.91
C ARG A 4 -6.06 -34.49 43.45
N MET A 5 -5.99 -33.55 44.40
CA MET A 5 -6.03 -32.13 44.06
C MET A 5 -4.85 -31.72 43.18
N GLU A 6 -3.68 -32.22 43.53
CA GLU A 6 -2.50 -31.91 42.72
C GLU A 6 -2.61 -32.45 41.30
N ARG A 7 -3.15 -33.67 41.17
CA ARG A 7 -3.36 -34.25 39.84
C ARG A 7 -4.38 -33.45 39.03
N LEU A 8 -5.45 -33.00 39.68
CA LEU A 8 -6.47 -32.22 38.97
C LEU A 8 -5.94 -30.86 38.60
N THR A 9 -5.15 -30.24 39.47
CA THR A 9 -4.50 -28.96 39.14
C THR A 9 -3.54 -29.11 37.94
N ALA A 10 -2.77 -30.16 37.93
CA ALA A 10 -1.86 -30.42 36.84
C ALA A 10 -2.61 -30.63 35.52
N LYS A 11 -3.73 -31.36 35.60
CA LYS A 11 -4.56 -31.58 34.42
C LYS A 11 -5.16 -30.27 33.90
N LEU A 12 -5.62 -29.44 34.83
CA LEU A 12 -6.18 -28.14 34.47
C LEU A 12 -5.12 -27.26 33.77
N ASP A 13 -3.90 -27.26 34.31
CA ASP A 13 -2.81 -26.51 33.72
C ASP A 13 -2.49 -26.97 32.32
N ARG A 14 -2.50 -28.28 32.10
CA ARG A 14 -2.26 -28.83 30.75
C ARG A 14 -3.37 -28.42 29.79
N LEU A 15 -4.62 -28.43 30.25
CA LEU A 15 -5.74 -28.04 29.39
C LEU A 15 -5.68 -26.56 29.04
N ARG A 16 -5.29 -25.72 30.02
CA ARG A 16 -5.13 -24.29 29.76
C ARG A 16 -4.01 -24.02 28.77
N ALA A 17 -2.91 -24.76 28.91
CA ALA A 17 -1.79 -24.62 27.97
C ALA A 17 -2.20 -25.04 26.56
N ALA A 18 -2.96 -26.16 26.46
CA ALA A 18 -3.43 -26.61 25.17
C ALA A 18 -4.40 -25.62 24.54
N GLU A 19 -5.28 -25.03 25.35
CA GLU A 19 -6.22 -24.02 24.87
C GLU A 19 -5.49 -22.79 24.36
N ALA A 20 -4.48 -22.34 25.12
CA ALA A 20 -3.71 -21.17 24.72
C ALA A 20 -2.97 -21.42 23.40
N LYS A 21 -2.44 -22.63 23.24
CA LYS A 21 -1.75 -22.99 22.00
C LYS A 21 -2.70 -22.97 20.81
N VAL A 22 -3.88 -23.53 20.98
CA VAL A 22 -4.86 -23.54 19.90
C VAL A 22 -5.32 -22.13 19.56
N LYS A 23 -5.55 -21.30 20.56
CA LYS A 23 -5.91 -19.89 20.31
C LYS A 23 -4.82 -19.18 19.52
N ALA A 24 -3.57 -19.41 19.89
CA ALA A 24 -2.45 -18.80 19.17
C ALA A 24 -2.39 -19.26 17.72
N GLU A 25 -2.67 -20.54 17.47
CA GLU A 25 -2.68 -21.09 16.13
C GLU A 25 -3.80 -20.47 15.30
N ILE A 26 -4.97 -20.29 15.90
CA ILE A 26 -6.09 -19.66 15.21
C ILE A 26 -5.76 -18.22 14.84
N GLN A 27 -5.20 -17.47 15.79
CA GLN A 27 -4.83 -16.08 15.54
C GLN A 27 -3.77 -15.98 14.45
N ALA A 28 -2.80 -16.89 14.46
CA ALA A 28 -1.77 -16.90 13.43
C ALA A 28 -2.37 -17.21 12.06
N ALA A 29 -3.29 -18.17 12.00
CA ALA A 29 -3.95 -18.53 10.74
C ALA A 29 -4.77 -17.35 10.21
N GLU A 30 -5.49 -16.67 11.11
CA GLU A 30 -6.28 -15.52 10.70
C GLU A 30 -5.39 -14.38 10.21
N ALA A 31 -4.26 -14.17 10.88
CA ALA A 31 -3.32 -13.14 10.45
C ALA A 31 -2.74 -13.45 9.07
N ARG A 32 -2.42 -14.72 8.82
CA ARG A 32 -1.92 -15.13 7.51
C ARG A 32 -2.99 -14.93 6.43
N GLN A 33 -4.25 -15.21 6.77
CA GLN A 33 -5.35 -15.03 5.83
C GLN A 33 -5.53 -13.56 5.48
N ARG A 34 -5.49 -12.68 6.48
CA ARG A 34 -5.59 -11.24 6.24
C ARG A 34 -4.43 -10.73 5.42
N ALA A 35 -3.22 -11.24 5.68
CA ALA A 35 -2.04 -10.82 4.92
C ALA A 35 -2.14 -11.24 3.46
N ARG A 36 -2.61 -12.47 3.20
CA ARG A 36 -2.80 -12.94 1.82
C ARG A 36 -3.85 -12.10 1.10
N HIS A 37 -4.94 -11.77 1.81
CA HIS A 37 -6.00 -10.97 1.22
C HIS A 37 -5.50 -9.57 0.86
N SER A 38 -4.78 -8.94 1.78
CA SER A 38 -4.19 -7.61 1.53
C SER A 38 -3.21 -7.64 0.37
N LYS A 39 -2.37 -8.67 0.31
CA LYS A 39 -1.40 -8.80 -0.76
C LYS A 39 -2.08 -8.95 -2.10
N ALA A 40 -3.13 -9.79 -2.15
CA ALA A 40 -3.87 -10.01 -3.39
C ALA A 40 -4.57 -8.73 -3.84
N LYS A 41 -5.12 -7.97 -2.89
CA LYS A 41 -5.78 -6.72 -3.20
C LYS A 41 -4.78 -5.70 -3.76
N ARG A 42 -3.61 -5.59 -3.13
CA ARG A 42 -2.58 -4.67 -3.62
C ARG A 42 -2.08 -5.06 -5.00
N ALA A 43 -1.93 -6.36 -5.25
CA ALA A 43 -1.51 -6.84 -6.56
C ALA A 43 -2.55 -6.50 -7.63
N ALA A 44 -3.83 -6.67 -7.30
CA ALA A 44 -4.90 -6.33 -8.22
C ALA A 44 -4.93 -4.83 -8.50
N ASP A 45 -4.76 -4.02 -7.47
CA ASP A 45 -4.73 -2.57 -7.63
C ASP A 45 -3.55 -2.14 -8.50
N THR A 46 -2.39 -2.73 -8.28
CA THR A 46 -1.21 -2.44 -9.08
C THR A 46 -1.44 -2.83 -10.54
N ARG A 47 -2.04 -3.98 -10.77
CA ARG A 47 -2.32 -4.43 -12.12
C ARG A 47 -3.30 -3.49 -12.82
N ARG A 48 -4.32 -3.04 -12.10
CA ARG A 48 -5.28 -2.07 -12.66
C ARG A 48 -4.58 -0.79 -13.09
N ARG A 49 -3.66 -0.30 -12.25
CA ARG A 49 -2.92 0.91 -12.57
C ARG A 49 -2.04 0.73 -13.80
N ILE A 50 -1.38 -0.42 -13.90
CA ILE A 50 -0.53 -0.72 -15.03
C ILE A 50 -1.35 -0.78 -16.32
N LEU A 51 -2.48 -1.48 -16.28
CA LEU A 51 -3.33 -1.61 -17.46
C LEU A 51 -3.93 -0.29 -17.86
N LEU A 52 -4.41 0.48 -16.88
CA LEU A 52 -5.01 1.78 -17.17
C LEU A 52 -3.97 2.74 -17.74
N GLY A 53 -2.75 2.73 -17.17
CA GLY A 53 -1.68 3.57 -17.66
C GLY A 53 -1.27 3.20 -19.08
N ALA A 54 -1.14 1.92 -19.35
CA ALA A 54 -0.76 1.45 -20.68
C ALA A 54 -1.82 1.83 -21.72
N TRP A 55 -3.09 1.63 -21.36
CA TRP A 55 -4.19 2.00 -22.24
C TRP A 55 -4.20 3.50 -22.52
N LEU A 56 -4.02 4.27 -21.47
CA LEU A 56 -4.06 5.73 -21.59
C LEU A 56 -2.88 6.25 -22.42
N LEU A 57 -1.70 5.69 -22.21
CA LEU A 57 -0.52 6.07 -23.00
C LEU A 57 -0.74 5.80 -24.47
N GLU A 58 -1.36 4.66 -24.78
CA GLU A 58 -1.65 4.34 -26.16
C GLU A 58 -2.63 5.35 -26.78
N ARG A 59 -3.65 5.73 -26.00
CA ARG A 59 -4.60 6.72 -26.47
C ARG A 59 -3.95 8.08 -26.69
N MET A 60 -3.05 8.46 -25.79
CA MET A 60 -2.35 9.73 -25.93
C MET A 60 -1.45 9.76 -27.16
N ASN A 61 -0.86 8.62 -27.49
CA ASN A 61 -0.01 8.54 -28.70
C ASN A 61 -0.83 8.67 -29.98
N LYS A 62 -2.09 8.33 -29.94
CA LYS A 62 -2.95 8.38 -31.11
C LYS A 62 -3.79 9.66 -31.20
N ASP A 63 -3.88 10.42 -30.13
CA ASP A 63 -4.76 11.59 -30.07
C ASP A 63 -4.01 12.75 -29.44
N GLU A 64 -3.53 13.64 -30.27
CA GLU A 64 -2.69 14.75 -29.82
C GLU A 64 -3.48 15.72 -28.91
N THR A 65 -4.74 15.94 -29.22
CA THR A 65 -5.58 16.82 -28.39
C THR A 65 -5.75 16.25 -27.01
N LEU A 66 -6.02 14.95 -26.92
CA LEU A 66 -6.16 14.28 -25.64
C LEU A 66 -4.82 14.33 -24.87
N ARG A 67 -3.73 14.09 -25.59
CA ARG A 67 -2.42 14.13 -24.97
C ARG A 67 -2.13 15.50 -24.34
N ALA A 68 -2.37 16.56 -25.09
CA ALA A 68 -2.12 17.91 -24.60
C ALA A 68 -2.95 18.22 -23.36
N ARG A 69 -4.21 17.81 -23.35
CA ARG A 69 -5.08 18.06 -22.23
C ARG A 69 -4.64 17.26 -21.00
N LEU A 70 -4.26 16.00 -21.19
CA LEU A 70 -3.83 15.17 -20.07
C LEU A 70 -2.49 15.63 -19.51
N VAL A 71 -1.58 16.06 -20.35
CA VAL A 71 -0.30 16.59 -19.89
C VAL A 71 -0.52 17.85 -19.05
N ALA A 72 -1.45 18.71 -19.47
CA ALA A 72 -1.79 19.90 -18.69
C ALA A 72 -2.34 19.55 -17.32
N GLU A 73 -3.16 18.52 -17.26
CA GLU A 73 -3.71 18.07 -15.97
C GLU A 73 -2.63 17.44 -15.11
N LEU A 74 -1.72 16.67 -15.70
CA LEU A 74 -0.62 16.09 -14.98
C LEU A 74 0.30 17.15 -14.41
N ASP A 75 0.47 18.25 -15.12
CA ASP A 75 1.31 19.34 -14.66
C ASP A 75 0.81 19.89 -13.33
N ALA A 76 -0.50 19.93 -13.13
CA ALA A 76 -1.08 20.38 -11.88
C ALA A 76 -1.03 19.31 -10.79
N TRP A 77 -1.00 18.06 -11.18
CA TRP A 77 -1.13 16.94 -10.23
C TRP A 77 0.20 16.36 -9.78
N VAL A 78 1.15 16.21 -10.71
CA VAL A 78 2.45 15.59 -10.39
C VAL A 78 3.33 16.61 -9.67
N THR A 79 3.83 16.24 -8.52
CA THR A 79 4.62 17.15 -7.68
C THR A 79 6.10 16.83 -7.62
N ARG A 80 6.46 15.56 -7.61
CA ARG A 80 7.87 15.17 -7.51
C ARG A 80 8.59 15.43 -8.82
N ASN A 81 9.76 16.04 -8.74
CA ASN A 81 10.50 16.38 -9.94
C ASN A 81 10.95 15.16 -10.73
N ASP A 82 11.26 14.05 -10.06
CA ASP A 82 11.58 12.81 -10.75
C ASP A 82 10.43 12.35 -11.64
N ASP A 83 9.22 12.43 -11.10
CA ASP A 83 8.02 12.02 -11.82
C ASP A 83 7.70 13.01 -12.92
N ARG A 84 7.87 14.30 -12.66
CA ARG A 84 7.61 15.34 -13.64
C ARG A 84 8.50 15.18 -14.87
N ALA A 85 9.74 14.79 -14.66
CA ALA A 85 10.67 14.58 -15.75
C ALA A 85 10.21 13.47 -16.69
N LEU A 86 9.52 12.47 -16.17
CA LEU A 86 9.01 11.37 -16.98
C LEU A 86 7.99 11.82 -18.02
N PHE A 87 7.32 12.95 -17.75
CA PHE A 87 6.31 13.49 -18.65
C PHE A 87 6.76 14.77 -19.33
N GLY A 88 8.03 15.12 -19.21
CA GLY A 88 8.55 16.33 -19.84
C GLY A 88 8.07 17.61 -19.19
N LEU A 89 7.67 17.54 -17.92
CA LEU A 89 7.18 18.70 -17.19
C LEU A 89 8.33 19.43 -16.51
N GLU A 90 8.17 20.74 -16.37
CA GLU A 90 9.18 21.56 -15.70
C GLU A 90 9.26 21.20 -14.23
N PRO A 91 10.47 21.20 -13.64
CA PRO A 91 10.61 20.98 -12.21
C PRO A 91 9.91 22.07 -11.41
N ARG A 92 9.37 21.70 -10.27
CA ARG A 92 8.78 22.69 -9.37
C ARG A 92 9.83 23.16 -8.39
N SER A 93 9.91 24.45 -8.19
CA SER A 93 10.96 25.02 -7.37
C SER A 93 10.85 24.59 -5.91
N HIS A 94 9.64 24.44 -5.39
CA HIS A 94 9.49 24.06 -3.99
C HIS A 94 9.86 22.60 -3.73
N ASP A 95 10.01 21.81 -4.79
CA ASP A 95 10.43 20.44 -4.67
C ASP A 95 11.91 20.27 -4.88
N ALA A 96 12.55 21.26 -5.43
CA ALA A 96 13.92 21.13 -5.90
C ALA A 96 14.88 20.78 -4.79
N GLY A 97 14.73 21.34 -3.63
CA GLY A 97 15.64 21.04 -2.55
C GLY A 97 15.10 20.03 -1.59
N SER A 98 13.91 19.53 -1.78
CA SER A 98 13.32 18.67 -0.79
C SER A 98 13.71 17.25 -1.01
N THR A 99 13.76 16.55 0.06
CA THR A 99 13.88 15.14 -0.05
C THR A 99 12.58 14.59 -0.34
N PRO A 100 12.63 13.63 -1.12
CA PRO A 100 11.39 13.02 -1.47
C PRO A 100 10.76 12.42 -0.30
N GLU A 101 10.29 12.89 0.49
CA GLU A 101 9.59 12.40 1.40
C GLU A 101 8.59 12.94 1.71
N ALA A 102 8.60 13.52 1.96
CA ALA A 102 7.53 13.89 2.42
C ALA A 102 6.63 14.27 1.57
N ALA A 103 6.76 14.65 1.21
CA ALA A 103 5.82 15.02 0.52
C ALA A 103 4.83 14.39 0.15
N ALA A 104 4.75 14.17 0.31
CA ALA A 104 3.81 13.71 -0.11
C ALA A 104 2.82 13.89 0.23
N THR A 105 3.01 14.50 0.72
CA THR A 105 2.20 14.78 0.75
C THR A 105 1.56 15.08 0.64
N ALA A 106 1.60 15.53 0.87
CA ALA A 106 0.99 16.00 0.60
C ALA A 106 0.48 16.36 0.46
N GLY A 107 0.50 16.58 0.73
CA GLY A 107 -0.03 17.12 0.34
C GLY A 107 -0.06 17.76 0.34
N LYS A 108 0.22 18.03 0.50
CA LYS A 108 0.10 18.72 0.19
C LYS A 108 -0.29 19.08 -0.50
N ARG A 109 -0.40 19.41 -0.54
CA ARG A 109 -0.66 19.95 -1.35
C ARG A 109 -1.08 20.62 -1.76
N ALA A 110 -1.18 20.95 -1.57
CA ALA A 110 -1.42 21.58 -2.22
C ALA A 110 -0.96 22.58 -2.43
N GLN A 111 -0.32 22.91 -2.25
CA GLN A 111 -0.01 23.63 -2.61
C GLN A 111 0.56 23.91 -3.38
N HIS A 112 0.84 24.15 -3.53
CA HIS A 112 1.27 24.33 -4.37
C HIS A 112 1.08 24.72 -5.13
N GLY A 113 1.33 25.03 -4.90
CA GLY A 113 0.72 25.37 -5.50
C GLY A 113 0.70 25.42 -6.26
#